data_9e6f7f04c9422dab0b0a90303078b334
#
_entry.id   9e6f7f04c9422dab0b0a90303078b334
#
_cell.length_a   1.000
_cell.length_b   1.000
_cell.length_c   1.000
_cell.angle_alpha   90.00
_cell.angle_beta   90.00
_cell.angle_gamma   90.00
#
_symmetry.space_group_name_H-M   'P 1'
#
loop_
_entity.id
_entity.type
_entity.pdbx_description
1 polymer ?
#
loop_
_entity_poly.entity_id
_entity_poly.type
_entity_poly.pdbx_seq_one_letter_code
_entity_poly.pdbx_strand_id
1 'polypeptide(L)'
;MSNNTKYIFLSPHLDDAIFSCGDYISKLTSEGEIVLVITIFSGYPLSQQLQPSAKQFHKLCNLGKYPIEERKKEDRLACERLQCDFRHLSYYEYLYRKDRNGNFLYRHIYSELKNEDTLKNDIIKELLMHLDDKCVVYCPLSLGDHVDHVFVNSIGRALEFMRYKVIYYEDFPCVSDSSMVSYMGKTK
;
A
#
# COMPACT_ATOMS: atom_id res chain seq x y z
N MET A 1 27.27 18.67 6.59
CA MET A 1 25.87 18.36 6.30
C MET A 1 25.86 16.95 5.75
N SER A 2 25.22 16.00 6.44
CA SER A 2 25.15 14.62 5.96
C SER A 2 24.37 14.58 4.64
N ASN A 3 25.01 14.05 3.61
CA ASN A 3 24.43 13.91 2.28
C ASN A 3 23.56 12.63 2.18
N ASN A 4 22.80 12.31 3.24
CA ASN A 4 22.04 11.07 3.30
C ASN A 4 20.92 11.12 2.27
N THR A 5 20.85 10.09 1.44
CA THR A 5 19.75 9.89 0.50
C THR A 5 18.49 9.49 1.28
N LYS A 6 17.36 10.02 0.89
CA LYS A 6 16.07 9.63 1.46
C LYS A 6 15.43 8.53 0.61
N TYR A 7 15.12 7.42 1.22
CA TYR A 7 14.49 6.28 0.60
C TYR A 7 13.02 6.20 1.03
N ILE A 8 12.10 6.21 0.08
CA ILE A 8 10.66 6.22 0.35
C ILE A 8 10.05 4.96 -0.23
N PHE A 9 9.43 4.14 0.63
CA PHE A 9 8.75 2.92 0.24
C PHE A 9 7.25 3.15 0.23
N LEU A 10 6.62 3.07 -0.94
CA LEU A 10 5.17 3.11 -1.09
C LEU A 10 4.59 1.73 -0.82
N SER A 11 3.81 1.62 0.23
CA SER A 11 3.10 0.39 0.61
C SER A 11 1.63 0.52 0.23
N PRO A 12 1.06 -0.34 -0.62
CA PRO A 12 -0.37 -0.33 -0.89
C PRO A 12 -1.19 -0.46 0.38
N HIS A 13 -0.94 -1.50 1.17
CA HIS A 13 -1.60 -1.74 2.45
C HIS A 13 -0.59 -1.75 3.59
N LEU A 14 -1.09 -1.85 4.81
CA LEU A 14 -0.30 -2.10 6.00
C LEU A 14 0.45 -3.44 5.81
N ASP A 15 1.76 -3.45 6.11
CA ASP A 15 2.68 -4.58 6.03
C ASP A 15 3.32 -4.89 4.65
N ASP A 16 2.75 -4.48 3.50
CA ASP A 16 3.24 -4.88 2.17
C ASP A 16 4.72 -4.53 1.93
N ALA A 17 5.12 -3.29 2.20
CA ALA A 17 6.51 -2.87 2.04
C ALA A 17 7.44 -3.56 3.05
N ILE A 18 6.95 -3.83 4.25
CA ILE A 18 7.71 -4.51 5.31
C ILE A 18 7.97 -5.97 4.92
N PHE A 19 6.95 -6.70 4.46
CA PHE A 19 7.11 -8.08 4.01
C PHE A 19 7.97 -8.20 2.76
N SER A 20 7.85 -7.24 1.83
CA SER A 20 8.57 -7.28 0.55
C SER A 20 10.01 -6.78 0.66
N CYS A 21 10.28 -5.78 1.50
CA CYS A 21 11.52 -5.03 1.52
C CYS A 21 12.17 -4.90 2.91
N GLY A 22 11.67 -5.57 3.94
CA GLY A 22 12.11 -5.39 5.32
C GLY A 22 13.61 -5.57 5.52
N ASP A 23 14.22 -6.58 4.92
CA ASP A 23 15.67 -6.81 4.97
C ASP A 23 16.45 -5.65 4.35
N TYR A 24 15.96 -5.13 3.21
CA TYR A 24 16.61 -4.01 2.55
C TYR A 24 16.42 -2.70 3.32
N ILE A 25 15.25 -2.46 3.89
CA ILE A 25 14.98 -1.33 4.80
C ILE A 25 15.94 -1.40 5.99
N SER A 26 16.06 -2.56 6.64
CA SER A 26 16.98 -2.78 7.77
C SER A 26 18.43 -2.48 7.39
N LYS A 27 18.86 -2.89 6.20
CA LYS A 27 20.19 -2.58 5.69
C LYS A 27 20.39 -1.07 5.55
N LEU A 28 19.49 -0.37 4.86
CA LEU A 28 19.56 1.08 4.64
C LEU A 28 19.64 1.85 5.97
N THR A 29 18.78 1.53 6.92
CA THR A 29 18.78 2.18 8.25
C THR A 29 20.07 1.90 9.03
N SER A 30 20.62 0.68 8.94
CA SER A 30 21.90 0.33 9.56
C SER A 30 23.10 1.07 8.95
N GLU A 31 22.99 1.46 7.67
CA GLU A 31 23.97 2.29 6.97
C GLU A 31 23.81 3.80 7.25
N GLY A 32 22.79 4.17 8.06
CA GLY A 32 22.51 5.55 8.45
C GLY A 32 21.68 6.34 7.43
N GLU A 33 21.09 5.66 6.44
CA GLU A 33 20.22 6.30 5.46
C GLU A 33 18.84 6.64 6.05
N ILE A 34 18.17 7.63 5.49
CA ILE A 34 16.83 8.05 5.92
C ILE A 34 15.81 7.22 5.17
N VAL A 35 15.00 6.43 5.89
CA VAL A 35 13.96 5.59 5.28
C VAL A 35 12.59 6.01 5.80
N LEU A 36 11.62 6.18 4.88
CA LEU A 36 10.23 6.46 5.16
C LEU A 36 9.32 5.45 4.45
N VAL A 37 8.52 4.72 5.19
CA VAL A 37 7.44 3.88 4.63
C VAL A 37 6.15 4.69 4.60
N ILE A 38 5.49 4.77 3.44
CA ILE A 38 4.20 5.45 3.28
C ILE A 38 3.16 4.42 2.86
N THR A 39 2.26 4.08 3.77
CA THR A 39 1.12 3.21 3.49
C THR A 39 -0.04 4.02 2.93
N ILE A 40 -0.48 3.69 1.72
CA ILE A 40 -1.48 4.47 0.98
C ILE A 40 -2.89 4.16 1.49
N PHE A 41 -3.29 2.89 1.47
CA PHE A 41 -4.65 2.46 1.80
C PHE A 41 -4.72 1.94 3.23
N SER A 42 -4.77 2.86 4.18
CA SER A 42 -4.92 2.54 5.61
C SER A 42 -6.13 3.23 6.25
N GLY A 43 -7.04 3.77 5.44
CA GLY A 43 -8.29 4.35 5.89
C GLY A 43 -9.36 3.30 6.15
N TYR A 44 -10.29 3.60 7.08
CA TYR A 44 -11.43 2.74 7.38
C TYR A 44 -12.71 3.59 7.49
N PRO A 45 -13.79 3.20 6.77
CA PRO A 45 -15.06 3.94 6.86
C PRO A 45 -15.80 3.64 8.16
N LEU A 46 -15.87 4.61 9.05
CA LEU A 46 -16.44 4.47 10.40
C LEU A 46 -17.95 4.13 10.44
N SER A 47 -18.71 4.38 9.39
CA SER A 47 -20.18 4.29 9.43
C SER A 47 -20.82 3.69 8.18
N GLN A 48 -20.10 2.91 7.41
CA GLN A 48 -20.59 2.46 6.11
C GLN A 48 -21.09 1.01 6.14
N GLN A 49 -22.14 0.79 5.34
CA GLN A 49 -22.50 -0.56 4.93
C GLN A 49 -21.33 -1.21 4.19
N LEU A 50 -20.75 -2.24 4.80
CA LEU A 50 -19.67 -3.01 4.18
C LEU A 50 -20.25 -3.95 3.13
N GLN A 51 -19.57 -4.06 2.00
CA GLN A 51 -19.90 -5.09 1.00
C GLN A 51 -19.65 -6.51 1.56
N PRO A 52 -20.30 -7.55 1.00
CA PRO A 52 -20.16 -8.91 1.50
C PRO A 52 -18.70 -9.41 1.54
N SER A 53 -17.90 -9.08 0.53
CA SER A 53 -16.48 -9.41 0.45
C SER A 53 -15.67 -8.79 1.59
N ALA A 54 -15.93 -7.53 1.96
CA ALA A 54 -15.29 -6.87 3.09
C ALA A 54 -15.63 -7.56 4.41
N LYS A 55 -16.91 -7.91 4.62
CA LYS A 55 -17.34 -8.66 5.81
C LYS A 55 -16.67 -10.04 5.89
N GLN A 56 -16.57 -10.74 4.76
CA GLN A 56 -15.91 -12.03 4.69
C GLN A 56 -14.41 -11.90 4.97
N PHE A 57 -13.74 -10.92 4.40
CA PHE A 57 -12.33 -10.63 4.65
C PHE A 57 -12.08 -10.36 6.14
N HIS A 58 -12.88 -9.48 6.77
CA HIS A 58 -12.75 -9.20 8.20
C HIS A 58 -12.89 -10.47 9.05
N LYS A 59 -13.83 -11.34 8.69
CA LYS A 59 -14.03 -12.62 9.39
C LYS A 59 -12.85 -13.58 9.19
N LEU A 60 -12.33 -13.71 7.98
CA LEU A 60 -11.20 -14.59 7.65
C LEU A 60 -9.91 -14.16 8.36
N CYS A 61 -9.66 -12.86 8.44
CA CYS A 61 -8.48 -12.29 9.11
C CYS A 61 -8.69 -12.14 10.62
N ASN A 62 -9.82 -12.63 11.17
CA ASN A 62 -10.16 -12.48 12.60
C ASN A 62 -10.00 -11.05 13.12
N LEU A 63 -10.32 -10.08 12.25
CA LEU A 63 -10.22 -8.66 12.57
C LEU A 63 -11.34 -8.29 13.54
N GLY A 64 -10.95 -7.73 14.70
CA GLY A 64 -11.85 -7.31 15.74
C GLY A 64 -12.75 -6.12 15.37
N LYS A 65 -13.23 -5.41 16.36
CA LYS A 65 -14.09 -4.23 16.17
C LYS A 65 -13.39 -3.07 15.44
N TYR A 66 -12.06 -3.00 15.56
CA TYR A 66 -11.21 -1.93 15.00
C TYR A 66 -10.07 -2.51 14.14
N PRO A 67 -10.41 -3.17 13.02
CA PRO A 67 -9.46 -3.98 12.27
C PRO A 67 -8.24 -3.20 11.75
N ILE A 68 -8.45 -1.97 11.35
CA ILE A 68 -7.39 -1.12 10.79
C ILE A 68 -6.48 -0.58 11.89
N GLU A 69 -7.01 -0.27 13.06
CA GLU A 69 -6.20 0.28 14.15
C GLU A 69 -5.22 -0.76 14.72
N GLU A 70 -5.62 -2.03 14.79
CA GLU A 70 -4.73 -3.12 15.19
C GLU A 70 -3.61 -3.32 14.17
N ARG A 71 -3.94 -3.38 12.88
CA ARG A 71 -2.95 -3.49 11.80
C ARG A 71 -2.02 -2.27 11.74
N LYS A 72 -2.53 -1.04 11.93
CA LYS A 72 -1.68 0.16 12.03
C LYS A 72 -0.68 0.07 13.18
N LYS A 73 -1.09 -0.51 14.31
CA LYS A 73 -0.20 -0.71 15.45
C LYS A 73 0.90 -1.71 15.12
N GLU A 74 0.58 -2.81 14.44
CA GLU A 74 1.53 -3.82 14.00
C GLU A 74 2.55 -3.26 13.01
N ASP A 75 2.08 -2.56 11.98
CA ASP A 75 2.90 -1.91 10.96
C ASP A 75 3.85 -0.87 11.59
N ARG A 76 3.32 -0.04 12.50
CA ARG A 76 4.15 0.90 13.26
C ARG A 76 5.26 0.20 14.04
N LEU A 77 4.93 -0.86 14.80
CA LEU A 77 5.91 -1.61 15.57
C LEU A 77 6.97 -2.26 14.68
N ALA A 78 6.60 -2.70 13.48
CA ALA A 78 7.53 -3.23 12.50
C ALA A 78 8.49 -2.13 12.00
N CYS A 79 7.97 -0.94 11.65
CA CYS A 79 8.78 0.21 11.27
C CYS A 79 9.74 0.65 12.41
N GLU A 80 9.25 0.70 13.64
CA GLU A 80 10.08 1.00 14.82
C GLU A 80 11.25 0.02 14.97
N ARG A 81 11.01 -1.29 14.77
CA ARG A 81 12.06 -2.32 14.81
C ARG A 81 13.07 -2.18 13.68
N LEU A 82 12.63 -1.76 12.51
CA LEU A 82 13.47 -1.49 11.36
C LEU A 82 14.16 -0.11 11.42
N GLN A 83 13.89 0.68 12.46
CA GLN A 83 14.42 2.03 12.67
C GLN A 83 14.12 2.96 11.49
N CYS A 84 12.97 2.81 10.85
CA CYS A 84 12.49 3.68 9.78
C CYS A 84 11.28 4.51 10.21
N ASP A 85 11.11 5.66 9.57
CA ASP A 85 9.92 6.48 9.72
C ASP A 85 8.73 5.85 8.99
N PHE A 86 7.51 6.20 9.39
CA PHE A 86 6.30 5.74 8.72
C PHE A 86 5.24 6.83 8.60
N ARG A 87 4.36 6.68 7.60
CA ARG A 87 3.14 7.48 7.40
C ARG A 87 2.00 6.57 6.96
N HIS A 88 0.86 6.70 7.61
CA HIS A 88 -0.38 6.03 7.22
C HIS A 88 -1.31 7.07 6.60
N LEU A 89 -1.53 7.01 5.28
CA LEU A 89 -2.51 7.86 4.61
C LEU A 89 -3.91 7.29 4.82
N SER A 90 -4.94 8.14 4.78
CA SER A 90 -6.30 7.72 5.15
C SER A 90 -7.18 7.34 3.95
N TYR A 91 -6.57 6.92 2.84
CA TYR A 91 -7.31 6.46 1.67
C TYR A 91 -7.83 5.04 1.88
N TYR A 92 -8.93 4.71 1.22
CA TYR A 92 -9.63 3.43 1.39
C TYR A 92 -9.10 2.36 0.44
N GLU A 93 -8.95 1.13 0.96
CA GLU A 93 -8.75 -0.08 0.15
C GLU A 93 -9.91 -0.28 -0.84
N TYR A 94 -9.67 -1.04 -1.92
CA TYR A 94 -10.70 -1.37 -2.92
C TYR A 94 -12.02 -1.87 -2.30
N LEU A 95 -11.95 -2.57 -1.18
CA LEU A 95 -13.10 -3.10 -0.43
C LEU A 95 -14.11 -2.04 0.01
N TYR A 96 -13.67 -0.79 0.15
CA TYR A 96 -14.48 0.31 0.69
C TYR A 96 -14.72 1.42 -0.32
N ARG A 97 -14.04 1.41 -1.49
CA ARG A 97 -14.19 2.46 -2.48
C ARG A 97 -15.52 2.39 -3.19
N LYS A 98 -16.16 3.55 -3.34
CA LYS A 98 -17.48 3.71 -3.96
C LYS A 98 -17.44 4.78 -5.06
N ASP A 99 -18.32 4.61 -6.04
CA ASP A 99 -18.57 5.63 -7.05
C ASP A 99 -19.41 6.80 -6.47
N ARG A 100 -19.64 7.82 -7.30
CA ARG A 100 -20.46 8.99 -6.93
C ARG A 100 -21.94 8.65 -6.62
N ASN A 101 -22.41 7.49 -7.03
CA ASN A 101 -23.75 7.02 -6.76
C ASN A 101 -23.82 6.14 -5.50
N GLY A 102 -22.69 5.94 -4.80
CA GLY A 102 -22.61 5.11 -3.61
C GLY A 102 -22.47 3.62 -3.87
N ASN A 103 -22.30 3.17 -5.13
CA ASN A 103 -22.04 1.78 -5.47
C ASN A 103 -20.57 1.43 -5.26
N PHE A 104 -20.29 0.20 -4.80
CA PHE A 104 -18.93 -0.27 -4.71
C PHE A 104 -18.26 -0.34 -6.08
N LEU A 105 -17.06 0.24 -6.21
CA LEU A 105 -16.30 0.26 -7.45
C LEU A 105 -15.78 -1.12 -7.84
N TYR A 106 -15.39 -1.91 -6.86
CA TYR A 106 -14.71 -3.18 -7.05
C TYR A 106 -15.45 -4.31 -6.34
N ARG A 107 -15.55 -5.46 -7.00
CA ARG A 107 -16.19 -6.66 -6.44
C ARG A 107 -15.18 -7.65 -5.88
N HIS A 108 -13.97 -7.69 -6.44
CA HIS A 108 -12.89 -8.60 -6.04
C HIS A 108 -11.51 -7.96 -6.29
N ILE A 109 -10.49 -8.54 -5.69
CA ILE A 109 -9.12 -8.02 -5.69
C ILE A 109 -8.48 -7.93 -7.09
N TYR A 110 -8.89 -8.78 -8.02
CA TYR A 110 -8.40 -8.83 -9.41
C TYR A 110 -9.33 -8.08 -10.38
N SER A 111 -10.11 -7.13 -9.89
CA SER A 111 -10.94 -6.29 -10.75
C SER A 111 -10.06 -5.40 -11.60
N GLU A 112 -10.45 -5.15 -12.84
CA GLU A 112 -9.80 -4.14 -13.67
C GLU A 112 -9.83 -2.78 -12.99
N LEU A 113 -8.70 -2.08 -13.03
CA LEU A 113 -8.58 -0.75 -12.45
C LEU A 113 -9.57 0.21 -13.14
N LYS A 114 -10.42 0.86 -12.34
CA LYS A 114 -11.36 1.88 -12.83
C LYS A 114 -10.67 3.23 -12.92
N ASN A 115 -11.32 4.17 -13.62
CA ASN A 115 -10.83 5.54 -13.62
C ASN A 115 -11.05 6.17 -12.23
N GLU A 116 -9.96 6.37 -11.52
CA GLU A 116 -9.87 7.03 -10.22
C GLU A 116 -8.85 8.18 -10.25
N ASP A 117 -8.79 8.92 -11.37
CA ASP A 117 -7.78 9.98 -11.57
C ASP A 117 -7.81 11.04 -10.46
N THR A 118 -8.98 11.38 -9.94
CA THR A 118 -9.09 12.32 -8.81
C THR A 118 -8.35 11.78 -7.58
N LEU A 119 -8.63 10.54 -7.19
CA LEU A 119 -7.98 9.87 -6.08
C LEU A 119 -6.46 9.78 -6.30
N LYS A 120 -6.05 9.38 -7.49
CA LYS A 120 -4.64 9.29 -7.86
C LYS A 120 -3.92 10.63 -7.72
N ASN A 121 -4.52 11.70 -8.24
CA ASN A 121 -3.96 13.05 -8.17
C ASN A 121 -3.87 13.56 -6.73
N ASP A 122 -4.86 13.27 -5.89
CA ASP A 122 -4.84 13.69 -4.49
C ASP A 122 -3.75 12.95 -3.71
N ILE A 123 -3.58 11.64 -3.94
CA ILE A 123 -2.47 10.87 -3.35
C ILE A 123 -1.13 11.41 -3.83
N ILE A 124 -0.95 11.67 -5.12
CA ILE A 124 0.30 12.23 -5.65
C ILE A 124 0.61 13.58 -4.99
N LYS A 125 -0.35 14.48 -4.84
CA LYS A 125 -0.15 15.77 -4.16
C LYS A 125 0.34 15.56 -2.71
N GLU A 126 -0.24 14.61 -1.99
CA GLU A 126 0.17 14.31 -0.61
C GLU A 126 1.58 13.72 -0.58
N LEU A 127 1.91 12.80 -1.49
CA LEU A 127 3.24 12.23 -1.62
C LEU A 127 4.31 13.29 -1.92
N LEU A 128 4.02 14.25 -2.79
CA LEU A 128 4.95 15.33 -3.15
C LEU A 128 5.38 16.19 -1.95
N MET A 129 4.63 16.22 -0.86
CA MET A 129 5.05 16.88 0.38
C MET A 129 6.21 16.15 1.09
N HIS A 130 6.48 14.91 0.72
CA HIS A 130 7.53 14.06 1.30
C HIS A 130 8.70 13.82 0.34
N LEU A 131 8.56 14.19 -0.93
CA LEU A 131 9.57 13.98 -1.98
C LEU A 131 10.43 15.21 -2.18
N ASP A 132 11.70 14.99 -2.49
CA ASP A 132 12.65 15.97 -2.99
C ASP A 132 13.45 15.40 -4.16
N ASP A 133 14.32 16.20 -4.78
CA ASP A 133 15.07 15.81 -5.99
C ASP A 133 16.09 14.68 -5.75
N LYS A 134 16.39 14.35 -4.48
CA LYS A 134 17.38 13.34 -4.08
C LYS A 134 16.74 12.04 -3.60
N CYS A 135 15.41 12.01 -3.47
CA CYS A 135 14.71 10.82 -3.04
C CYS A 135 14.84 9.67 -4.03
N VAL A 136 14.87 8.46 -3.49
CA VAL A 136 14.62 7.22 -4.26
C VAL A 136 13.30 6.64 -3.78
N VAL A 137 12.34 6.51 -4.68
CA VAL A 137 11.00 5.97 -4.37
C VAL A 137 10.96 4.50 -4.74
N TYR A 138 10.62 3.65 -3.79
CA TYR A 138 10.33 2.24 -4.01
C TYR A 138 8.83 2.04 -4.14
N CYS A 139 8.39 1.36 -5.20
CA CYS A 139 6.99 1.20 -5.55
C CYS A 139 6.71 -0.27 -5.85
N PRO A 140 5.52 -0.83 -5.52
CA PRO A 140 5.21 -2.20 -5.85
C PRO A 140 5.22 -2.43 -7.37
N LEU A 141 5.75 -3.58 -7.80
CA LEU A 141 5.70 -4.02 -9.20
C LEU A 141 4.30 -4.47 -9.61
N SER A 142 3.44 -4.75 -8.63
CA SER A 142 2.06 -5.25 -8.73
C SER A 142 1.96 -6.65 -9.34
N LEU A 143 2.87 -7.54 -8.96
CA LEU A 143 2.78 -8.96 -9.32
C LEU A 143 1.53 -9.56 -8.68
N GLY A 144 0.76 -10.33 -9.47
CA GLY A 144 -0.51 -10.94 -9.01
C GLY A 144 -1.75 -10.07 -9.18
N ASP A 145 -1.63 -8.89 -9.83
CA ASP A 145 -2.74 -8.05 -10.32
C ASP A 145 -3.77 -7.62 -9.25
N HIS A 146 -3.36 -7.51 -7.97
CA HIS A 146 -4.22 -6.93 -6.96
C HIS A 146 -4.52 -5.46 -7.29
N VAL A 147 -5.79 -5.08 -7.41
CA VAL A 147 -6.22 -3.77 -7.92
C VAL A 147 -5.58 -2.59 -7.20
N ASP A 148 -5.38 -2.66 -5.88
CA ASP A 148 -4.72 -1.59 -5.11
C ASP A 148 -3.23 -1.50 -5.40
N HIS A 149 -2.56 -2.64 -5.61
CA HIS A 149 -1.15 -2.67 -6.01
C HIS A 149 -0.97 -2.12 -7.42
N VAL A 150 -1.85 -2.49 -8.38
CA VAL A 150 -1.88 -1.92 -9.73
C VAL A 150 -2.10 -0.41 -9.67
N PHE A 151 -2.98 0.05 -8.79
CA PHE A 151 -3.22 1.48 -8.58
C PHE A 151 -1.95 2.19 -8.09
N VAL A 152 -1.28 1.67 -7.04
CA VAL A 152 -0.05 2.28 -6.50
C VAL A 152 1.09 2.19 -7.51
N ASN A 153 1.22 1.08 -8.28
CA ASN A 153 2.15 1.00 -9.40
C ASN A 153 1.93 2.14 -10.41
N SER A 154 0.66 2.45 -10.74
CA SER A 154 0.34 3.56 -11.63
C SER A 154 0.75 4.93 -11.08
N ILE A 155 0.80 5.11 -9.75
CA ILE A 155 1.36 6.30 -9.10
C ILE A 155 2.88 6.33 -9.31
N GLY A 156 3.58 5.21 -9.11
CA GLY A 156 5.02 5.10 -9.38
C GLY A 156 5.37 5.56 -10.79
N ARG A 157 4.61 5.09 -11.80
CA ARG A 157 4.80 5.51 -13.20
C ARG A 157 4.56 7.01 -13.41
N ALA A 158 3.59 7.60 -12.70
CA ALA A 158 3.38 9.05 -12.76
C ALA A 158 4.55 9.82 -12.12
N LEU A 159 5.11 9.34 -11.02
CA LEU A 159 6.31 9.92 -10.39
C LEU A 159 7.54 9.81 -11.30
N GLU A 160 7.73 8.69 -12.02
CA GLU A 160 8.78 8.57 -13.05
C GLU A 160 8.61 9.61 -14.16
N PHE A 161 7.39 9.80 -14.64
CA PHE A 161 7.10 10.85 -15.65
C PHE A 161 7.44 12.25 -15.11
N MET A 162 7.27 12.48 -13.81
CA MET A 162 7.67 13.70 -13.11
C MET A 162 9.18 13.76 -12.80
N ARG A 163 9.98 12.80 -13.30
CA ARG A 163 11.44 12.72 -13.16
C ARG A 163 11.97 12.33 -11.77
N TYR A 164 11.14 11.78 -10.90
CA TYR A 164 11.62 11.12 -9.69
C TYR A 164 12.29 9.80 -10.02
N LYS A 165 13.29 9.42 -9.22
CA LYS A 165 13.92 8.09 -9.34
C LYS A 165 13.00 7.06 -8.68
N VAL A 166 12.38 6.19 -9.47
CA VAL A 166 11.51 5.12 -8.99
C VAL A 166 12.15 3.76 -9.24
N ILE A 167 12.07 2.86 -8.26
CA ILE A 167 12.51 1.47 -8.32
C ILE A 167 11.30 0.61 -7.95
N TYR A 168 11.04 -0.45 -8.71
CA TYR A 168 9.92 -1.34 -8.44
C TYR A 168 10.39 -2.57 -7.69
N TYR A 169 9.70 -2.89 -6.58
CA TYR A 169 9.94 -4.10 -5.79
C TYR A 169 8.91 -5.18 -6.09
N GLU A 170 9.31 -6.43 -5.96
CA GLU A 170 8.42 -7.58 -6.08
C GLU A 170 7.51 -7.69 -4.85
N ASP A 171 6.21 -7.81 -5.10
CA ASP A 171 5.18 -7.80 -4.06
C ASP A 171 5.10 -9.18 -3.38
N PHE A 172 5.40 -9.26 -2.09
CA PHE A 172 5.16 -10.45 -1.28
C PHE A 172 3.78 -10.34 -0.59
N PRO A 173 2.98 -11.41 -0.45
CA PRO A 173 3.25 -12.81 -0.85
C PRO A 173 2.78 -13.17 -2.27
N CYS A 174 2.42 -12.21 -3.11
CA CYS A 174 1.85 -12.47 -4.44
C CYS A 174 2.78 -13.31 -5.34
N VAL A 175 4.10 -13.30 -5.07
CA VAL A 175 5.10 -14.07 -5.85
C VAL A 175 5.29 -15.50 -5.35
N SER A 176 5.00 -15.79 -4.07
CA SER A 176 5.47 -17.02 -3.42
C SER A 176 4.41 -18.08 -3.19
N ASP A 177 3.12 -17.82 -3.37
CA ASP A 177 2.11 -18.76 -2.93
C ASP A 177 1.00 -19.03 -3.96
N SER A 178 1.25 -20.01 -4.84
CA SER A 178 0.21 -20.64 -5.67
C SER A 178 -0.95 -21.24 -4.82
N SER A 179 -0.78 -21.44 -3.51
CA SER A 179 -1.80 -21.94 -2.61
C SER A 179 -2.80 -20.85 -2.19
N MET A 180 -2.35 -19.62 -2.04
CA MET A 180 -3.23 -18.46 -1.79
C MET A 180 -4.14 -18.16 -2.99
N VAL A 181 -3.61 -18.26 -4.20
CA VAL A 181 -4.40 -18.15 -5.45
C VAL A 181 -5.47 -19.23 -5.51
N SER A 182 -5.17 -20.46 -5.06
CA SER A 182 -6.13 -21.57 -4.97
C SER A 182 -7.24 -21.34 -3.93
N TYR A 183 -6.94 -20.61 -2.85
CA TYR A 183 -7.93 -20.36 -1.78
C TYR A 183 -8.94 -19.27 -2.18
N MET A 184 -8.48 -18.24 -2.89
CA MET A 184 -9.35 -17.15 -3.37
C MET A 184 -10.13 -17.50 -4.65
N GLY A 185 -9.67 -18.46 -5.45
CA GLY A 185 -10.35 -18.95 -6.67
C GLY A 185 -11.51 -19.90 -6.45
N LYS A 186 -11.78 -20.34 -5.22
CA LYS A 186 -12.85 -21.32 -4.89
C LYS A 186 -14.18 -20.70 -4.46
N THR A 187 -14.32 -19.41 -4.46
CA THR A 187 -15.62 -18.74 -4.26
C THR A 187 -16.19 -18.32 -5.61
N LYS A 188 -16.74 -19.33 -6.34
CA LYS A 188 -17.71 -19.08 -7.41
C LYS A 188 -19.11 -19.00 -6.82
#